data_f3e6325e2e7c02aa6fc009edbf3c5c24
#
_entry.id   f3e6325e2e7c02aa6fc009edbf3c5c24
#
_cell.length_a   1.000
_cell.length_b   1.000
_cell.length_c   1.000
_cell.angle_alpha   90.00
_cell.angle_beta   90.00
_cell.angle_gamma   90.00
#
_symmetry.space_group_name_H-M   'P 1'
#
loop_
_entity.id
_entity.type
_entity.pdbx_description
1 polymer ?
#
loop_
_entity_poly.entity_id
_entity_poly.type
_entity_poly.pdbx_seq_one_letter_code
_entity_poly.pdbx_strand_id
1 'polypeptide(L)'
;MKKSLKVFASVMVFAILASCGTAVQPEQVTVNPSPLTVVGNLVEADITGTFPVKKFGAKAVLTITPVLKYEGGEAVGEPMTFVGEKAKENGTTIPYKAGGQFTMKASFEYVPAMAKSELVLRFTAKNGNKVVEIPEMKVADGVVATAKLAQAQDVKPQVTADKFQRIIQEVQEADIR
;
A
#
# COMPACT_ATOMS: atom_id res chain seq x y z
N MET A 1 -6.08 -2.08 -36.45
CA MET A 1 -7.16 -1.88 -35.46
C MET A 1 -6.54 -1.54 -34.14
N LYS A 2 -6.60 -0.27 -33.72
CA LYS A 2 -6.03 0.21 -32.45
C LYS A 2 -7.06 -0.05 -31.34
N LYS A 3 -6.77 -0.98 -30.42
CA LYS A 3 -7.58 -1.20 -29.23
C LYS A 3 -7.21 -0.11 -28.21
N SER A 4 -8.09 0.86 -28.02
CA SER A 4 -7.97 1.85 -26.96
C SER A 4 -8.22 1.17 -25.62
N LEU A 5 -7.16 1.10 -24.81
CA LEU A 5 -7.22 0.69 -23.42
C LEU A 5 -7.97 1.78 -22.65
N LYS A 6 -9.23 1.54 -22.34
CA LYS A 6 -10.02 2.43 -21.47
C LYS A 6 -9.55 2.24 -20.02
N VAL A 7 -8.74 3.16 -19.57
CA VAL A 7 -8.40 3.29 -18.13
C VAL A 7 -9.67 3.78 -17.43
N PHE A 8 -10.34 2.89 -16.71
CA PHE A 8 -11.43 3.27 -15.81
C PHE A 8 -10.80 3.84 -14.53
N ALA A 9 -10.65 5.15 -14.47
CA ALA A 9 -10.39 5.86 -13.22
C ALA A 9 -11.66 5.79 -12.37
N SER A 10 -11.67 4.97 -11.34
CA SER A 10 -12.76 4.94 -10.36
C SER A 10 -12.62 6.16 -9.46
N VAL A 11 -13.40 7.21 -9.72
CA VAL A 11 -13.48 8.39 -8.87
C VAL A 11 -14.53 8.10 -7.80
N MET A 12 -14.09 7.76 -6.58
CA MET A 12 -14.98 7.71 -5.42
C MET A 12 -15.09 9.11 -4.80
N VAL A 13 -16.25 9.70 -4.91
CA VAL A 13 -16.60 10.94 -4.22
C VAL A 13 -17.19 10.59 -2.85
N PHE A 14 -16.48 10.92 -1.78
CA PHE A 14 -16.98 10.72 -0.42
C PHE A 14 -17.56 12.00 0.16
N ALA A 15 -18.74 11.86 0.76
CA ALA A 15 -19.43 12.93 1.47
C ALA A 15 -18.71 13.30 2.77
N ILE A 16 -18.44 14.57 2.95
CA ILE A 16 -17.70 15.16 4.06
C ILE A 16 -18.63 15.31 5.25
N LEU A 17 -18.32 14.63 6.36
CA LEU A 17 -18.80 15.04 7.67
C LEU A 17 -17.96 16.23 8.14
N ALA A 18 -18.58 17.40 8.19
CA ALA A 18 -17.97 18.63 8.65
C ALA A 18 -17.71 18.56 10.16
N SER A 19 -16.56 18.03 10.55
CA SER A 19 -16.02 18.19 11.89
C SER A 19 -15.21 19.47 11.96
N CYS A 20 -15.56 20.33 12.89
CA CYS A 20 -14.94 21.62 13.15
C CYS A 20 -13.47 21.43 13.58
N GLY A 21 -12.53 21.79 12.72
CA GLY A 21 -11.11 22.00 13.05
C GLY A 21 -10.15 20.86 12.74
N THR A 22 -9.31 21.06 11.74
CA THR A 22 -7.98 20.43 11.48
C THR A 22 -7.90 18.97 11.03
N ALA A 23 -8.97 18.19 10.97
CA ALA A 23 -8.95 16.89 10.31
C ALA A 23 -9.16 17.07 8.81
N VAL A 24 -8.14 16.77 8.01
CA VAL A 24 -8.18 16.99 6.57
C VAL A 24 -7.92 15.65 5.88
N GLN A 25 -8.99 15.00 5.42
CA GLN A 25 -8.87 13.90 4.47
C GLN A 25 -8.67 14.44 3.06
N PRO A 26 -7.94 13.73 2.19
CA PRO A 26 -7.92 14.04 0.76
C PRO A 26 -9.33 13.99 0.18
N GLU A 27 -9.65 14.92 -0.73
CA GLU A 27 -10.95 14.97 -1.40
C GLU A 27 -11.02 14.04 -2.61
N GLN A 28 -9.89 13.87 -3.29
CA GLN A 28 -9.76 13.00 -4.44
C GLN A 28 -8.55 12.10 -4.25
N VAL A 29 -8.74 10.79 -4.40
CA VAL A 29 -7.65 9.82 -4.36
C VAL A 29 -7.77 8.91 -5.56
N THR A 30 -6.66 8.73 -6.26
CA THR A 30 -6.53 7.78 -7.36
C THR A 30 -5.42 6.78 -7.04
N VAL A 31 -5.60 5.54 -7.46
CA VAL A 31 -4.64 4.45 -7.29
C VAL A 31 -4.30 3.87 -8.64
N ASN A 32 -3.03 3.69 -8.92
CA ASN A 32 -2.54 3.08 -10.14
C ASN A 32 -1.48 2.01 -9.82
N PRO A 33 -1.63 0.76 -10.28
CA PRO A 33 -2.74 0.25 -11.09
C PRO A 33 -4.02 0.06 -10.28
N SER A 34 -5.18 0.06 -10.95
CA SER A 34 -6.46 -0.29 -10.37
C SER A 34 -7.20 -1.26 -11.30
N PRO A 35 -7.45 -2.52 -10.89
CA PRO A 35 -7.12 -3.12 -9.60
C PRO A 35 -5.61 -3.24 -9.35
N LEU A 36 -5.22 -3.46 -8.09
CA LEU A 36 -3.82 -3.69 -7.72
C LEU A 36 -3.29 -4.94 -8.40
N THR A 37 -2.02 -4.91 -8.80
CA THR A 37 -1.37 -6.05 -9.48
C THR A 37 -0.12 -6.48 -8.75
N VAL A 38 0.22 -7.76 -8.89
CA VAL A 38 1.47 -8.31 -8.35
C VAL A 38 2.55 -8.23 -9.41
N VAL A 39 3.69 -7.64 -9.05
CA VAL A 39 4.89 -7.58 -9.89
C VAL A 39 6.03 -8.27 -9.14
N GLY A 40 6.51 -9.39 -9.67
CA GLY A 40 7.43 -10.24 -8.92
C GLY A 40 6.73 -10.85 -7.69
N ASN A 41 7.19 -10.50 -6.50
CA ASN A 41 6.60 -10.86 -5.22
C ASN A 41 6.00 -9.66 -4.47
N LEU A 42 5.85 -8.52 -5.13
CA LEU A 42 5.36 -7.28 -4.53
C LEU A 42 4.02 -6.87 -5.11
N VAL A 43 3.18 -6.29 -4.26
CA VAL A 43 2.00 -5.52 -4.65
C VAL A 43 2.39 -4.05 -4.56
N GLU A 44 2.44 -3.37 -5.69
CA GLU A 44 2.85 -1.96 -5.76
C GLU A 44 1.69 -1.10 -6.25
N ALA A 45 1.59 0.09 -5.70
CA ALA A 45 0.63 1.09 -6.12
C ALA A 45 1.18 2.52 -5.97
N ASP A 46 0.93 3.35 -6.97
CA ASP A 46 1.06 4.80 -6.86
C ASP A 46 -0.29 5.38 -6.44
N ILE A 47 -0.29 6.09 -5.32
CA ILE A 47 -1.47 6.70 -4.73
C ILE A 47 -1.32 8.21 -4.86
N THR A 48 -2.19 8.85 -5.62
CA THR A 48 -2.22 10.30 -5.75
C THR A 48 -3.47 10.84 -5.10
N GLY A 49 -3.31 11.86 -4.25
CA GLY A 49 -4.43 12.51 -3.57
C GLY A 49 -4.35 14.04 -3.67
N THR A 50 -5.50 14.69 -3.55
CA THR A 50 -5.60 16.15 -3.50
C THR A 50 -6.22 16.56 -2.17
N PHE A 51 -5.53 17.44 -1.44
CA PHE A 51 -6.06 18.00 -0.21
C PHE A 51 -7.15 19.04 -0.48
N PRO A 52 -8.15 19.17 0.41
CA PRO A 52 -9.13 20.24 0.29
C PRO A 52 -8.50 21.62 0.46
N VAL A 53 -9.17 22.62 -0.09
CA VAL A 53 -8.77 24.04 0.08
C VAL A 53 -9.19 24.52 1.48
N LYS A 54 -8.69 23.85 2.50
CA LYS A 54 -8.93 24.19 3.92
C LYS A 54 -7.63 24.51 4.62
N LYS A 55 -7.68 25.44 5.56
CA LYS A 55 -6.52 25.76 6.41
C LYS A 55 -6.19 24.56 7.28
N PHE A 56 -4.93 24.15 7.21
CA PHE A 56 -4.34 23.21 8.13
C PHE A 56 -3.80 23.96 9.35
N GLY A 57 -3.98 23.41 10.56
CA GLY A 57 -3.51 24.09 11.76
C GLY A 57 -2.00 24.30 11.75
N ALA A 58 -1.54 25.48 12.16
CA ALA A 58 -0.09 25.80 12.15
C ALA A 58 0.76 24.77 12.91
N LYS A 59 0.22 24.17 14.00
CA LYS A 59 0.87 23.11 14.79
C LYS A 59 0.35 21.71 14.46
N ALA A 60 -0.41 21.56 13.37
CA ALA A 60 -1.01 20.28 13.01
C ALA A 60 0.00 19.40 12.29
N VAL A 61 -0.14 18.09 12.53
CA VAL A 61 0.60 17.02 11.89
C VAL A 61 -0.41 15.99 11.39
N LEU A 62 -0.30 15.59 10.14
CA LEU A 62 -1.11 14.55 9.52
C LEU A 62 -0.17 13.48 8.95
N THR A 63 -0.30 12.26 9.41
CA THR A 63 0.38 11.10 8.84
C THR A 63 -0.62 10.25 8.07
N ILE A 64 -0.31 9.92 6.84
CA ILE A 64 -1.09 9.05 5.96
C ILE A 64 -0.28 7.77 5.78
N THR A 65 -0.88 6.64 6.13
CA THR A 65 -0.25 5.31 6.03
C THR A 65 -1.09 4.44 5.10
N PRO A 66 -0.55 3.93 3.99
CA PRO A 66 -1.25 2.95 3.17
C PRO A 66 -1.24 1.59 3.88
N VAL A 67 -2.39 0.94 3.93
CA VAL A 67 -2.57 -0.35 4.58
C VAL A 67 -3.36 -1.27 3.66
N LEU A 68 -2.81 -2.44 3.36
CA LEU A 68 -3.49 -3.48 2.61
C LEU A 68 -4.12 -4.47 3.60
N LYS A 69 -5.43 -4.44 3.74
CA LYS A 69 -6.19 -5.35 4.61
C LYS A 69 -6.62 -6.58 3.83
N TYR A 70 -6.44 -7.76 4.40
CA TYR A 70 -6.81 -9.03 3.79
C TYR A 70 -7.30 -10.03 4.86
N GLU A 71 -7.84 -11.15 4.43
CA GLU A 71 -8.30 -12.18 5.36
C GLU A 71 -7.14 -12.71 6.22
N GLY A 72 -7.26 -12.52 7.53
CA GLY A 72 -6.25 -12.95 8.51
C GLY A 72 -5.18 -11.93 8.84
N GLY A 73 -5.18 -10.70 8.25
CA GLY A 73 -4.18 -9.70 8.61
C GLY A 73 -4.20 -8.41 7.83
N GLU A 74 -3.14 -7.64 8.05
CA GLU A 74 -2.89 -6.41 7.30
C GLU A 74 -1.38 -6.27 7.00
N ALA A 75 -1.06 -5.65 5.88
CA ALA A 75 0.28 -5.20 5.55
C ALA A 75 0.32 -3.67 5.57
N VAL A 76 1.31 -3.10 6.26
CA VAL A 76 1.44 -1.66 6.46
C VAL A 76 2.58 -1.14 5.60
N GLY A 77 2.29 -0.16 4.76
CA GLY A 77 3.30 0.49 3.91
C GLY A 77 3.95 1.69 4.58
N GLU A 78 4.86 2.35 3.86
CA GLU A 78 5.58 3.52 4.37
C GLU A 78 4.66 4.72 4.58
N PRO A 79 4.69 5.36 5.76
CA PRO A 79 3.88 6.53 6.04
C PRO A 79 4.44 7.80 5.40
N MET A 80 3.56 8.73 5.07
CA MET A 80 3.90 10.08 4.63
C MET A 80 3.34 11.10 5.62
N THR A 81 4.19 12.01 6.12
CA THR A 81 3.82 12.96 7.18
C THR A 81 3.81 14.40 6.65
N PHE A 82 2.68 15.07 6.83
CA PHE A 82 2.45 16.46 6.46
C PHE A 82 2.37 17.33 7.71
N VAL A 83 2.98 18.51 7.65
CA VAL A 83 3.10 19.41 8.80
C VAL A 83 2.62 20.82 8.47
N GLY A 84 2.00 21.46 9.46
CA GLY A 84 1.74 22.89 9.43
C GLY A 84 3.01 23.70 9.71
N GLU A 85 2.96 24.99 9.42
CA GLU A 85 4.11 25.90 9.43
C GLU A 85 4.91 25.95 10.75
N LYS A 86 4.27 25.64 11.88
CA LYS A 86 4.86 25.69 13.24
C LYS A 86 4.89 24.31 13.90
N ALA A 87 4.55 23.26 13.17
CA ALA A 87 4.67 21.90 13.68
C ALA A 87 6.13 21.45 13.64
N LYS A 88 6.52 20.66 14.64
CA LYS A 88 7.82 20.00 14.71
C LYS A 88 7.56 18.52 14.87
N GLU A 89 8.07 17.73 13.97
CA GLU A 89 8.09 16.27 14.05
C GLU A 89 9.48 15.74 13.69
N ASN A 90 9.81 14.60 14.24
CA ASN A 90 11.04 13.89 13.91
C ASN A 90 10.83 13.11 12.60
N GLY A 91 11.85 13.08 11.76
CA GLY A 91 11.82 12.35 10.48
C GLY A 91 11.52 13.25 9.29
N THR A 92 11.25 12.62 8.14
CA THR A 92 10.96 13.32 6.89
C THR A 92 9.53 13.85 6.91
N THR A 93 9.38 15.17 6.82
CA THR A 93 8.09 15.84 6.81
C THR A 93 7.91 16.72 5.58
N ILE A 94 6.65 16.84 5.14
CA ILE A 94 6.26 17.60 3.96
C ILE A 94 5.36 18.77 4.42
N PRO A 95 5.64 20.01 4.02
CA PRO A 95 4.73 21.12 4.31
C PRO A 95 3.35 20.87 3.69
N TYR A 96 2.30 20.96 4.51
CA TYR A 96 0.94 20.85 4.03
C TYR A 96 0.58 22.05 3.12
N LYS A 97 -0.02 21.78 1.98
CA LYS A 97 -0.55 22.80 1.05
C LYS A 97 -2.04 22.57 0.85
N ALA A 98 -2.85 23.57 1.22
CA ALA A 98 -4.28 23.54 0.95
C ALA A 98 -4.54 23.49 -0.56
N GLY A 99 -5.38 22.59 -1.02
CA GLY A 99 -5.59 22.30 -2.45
C GLY A 99 -4.38 21.66 -3.14
N GLY A 100 -3.31 21.32 -2.41
CA GLY A 100 -2.12 20.68 -2.96
C GLY A 100 -2.31 19.21 -3.24
N GLN A 101 -1.55 18.71 -4.20
CA GLN A 101 -1.49 17.28 -4.50
C GLN A 101 -0.33 16.63 -3.76
N PHE A 102 -0.48 15.35 -3.48
CA PHE A 102 0.59 14.48 -3.03
C PHE A 102 0.56 13.17 -3.82
N THR A 103 1.72 12.55 -3.92
CA THR A 103 1.86 11.20 -4.47
C THR A 103 2.68 10.37 -3.49
N MET A 104 2.20 9.18 -3.17
CA MET A 104 2.91 8.22 -2.34
C MET A 104 2.95 6.87 -3.02
N LYS A 105 4.02 6.11 -2.78
CA LYS A 105 4.13 4.73 -3.22
C LYS A 105 3.76 3.80 -2.08
N ALA A 106 2.97 2.79 -2.36
CA ALA A 106 2.74 1.67 -1.47
C ALA A 106 3.36 0.42 -2.07
N SER A 107 4.10 -0.32 -1.26
CA SER A 107 4.70 -1.58 -1.64
C SER A 107 4.51 -2.59 -0.51
N PHE A 108 3.99 -3.77 -0.85
CA PHE A 108 3.69 -4.83 0.11
C PHE A 108 4.22 -6.16 -0.42
N GLU A 109 4.80 -6.97 0.45
CA GLU A 109 5.17 -8.33 0.09
C GLU A 109 3.90 -9.18 -0.12
N TYR A 110 3.77 -9.79 -1.30
CA TYR A 110 2.58 -10.52 -1.68
C TYR A 110 2.44 -11.82 -0.90
N VAL A 111 1.25 -12.05 -0.36
CA VAL A 111 0.83 -13.35 0.14
C VAL A 111 -0.51 -13.75 -0.51
N PRO A 112 -0.81 -15.06 -0.74
CA PRO A 112 -2.01 -15.50 -1.45
C PRO A 112 -3.33 -14.99 -0.86
N ALA A 113 -3.39 -14.75 0.46
CA ALA A 113 -4.54 -14.19 1.14
C ALA A 113 -4.91 -12.77 0.65
N MET A 114 -3.95 -12.04 0.05
CA MET A 114 -4.16 -10.69 -0.48
C MET A 114 -5.03 -10.65 -1.75
N ALA A 115 -5.34 -11.79 -2.38
CA ALA A 115 -6.26 -11.84 -3.51
C ALA A 115 -7.66 -11.27 -3.18
N LYS A 116 -8.06 -11.31 -1.91
CA LYS A 116 -9.30 -10.71 -1.38
C LYS A 116 -8.93 -9.60 -0.40
N SER A 117 -8.31 -8.55 -0.88
CA SER A 117 -7.84 -7.46 -0.04
C SER A 117 -8.50 -6.13 -0.41
N GLU A 118 -8.33 -5.15 0.45
CA GLU A 118 -8.66 -3.75 0.18
C GLU A 118 -7.49 -2.86 0.60
N LEU A 119 -7.16 -1.89 -0.24
CA LEU A 119 -6.21 -0.85 0.09
C LEU A 119 -6.95 0.29 0.78
N VAL A 120 -6.53 0.61 1.99
CA VAL A 120 -7.06 1.73 2.76
C VAL A 120 -5.95 2.72 3.09
N LEU A 121 -6.31 3.99 3.23
CA LEU A 121 -5.46 5.00 3.84
C LEU A 121 -5.85 5.16 5.30
N ARG A 122 -4.91 4.94 6.20
CA ARG A 122 -5.05 5.17 7.64
C ARG A 122 -4.47 6.53 7.98
N PHE A 123 -5.20 7.29 8.76
CA PHE A 123 -4.81 8.65 9.14
C PHE A 123 -4.51 8.74 10.62
N THR A 124 -3.39 9.36 10.94
CA THR A 124 -3.07 9.80 12.31
C THR A 124 -2.87 11.29 12.28
N ALA A 125 -3.68 12.03 13.03
CA ALA A 125 -3.60 13.49 13.06
C ALA A 125 -3.47 14.02 14.49
N LYS A 126 -2.67 15.08 14.63
CA LYS A 126 -2.48 15.81 15.87
C LYS A 126 -2.57 17.31 15.60
N ASN A 127 -3.06 18.07 16.57
CA ASN A 127 -2.98 19.53 16.56
C ASN A 127 -2.45 19.99 17.92
N GLY A 128 -1.15 20.25 18.00
CA GLY A 128 -0.43 20.36 19.27
C GLY A 128 -0.50 19.02 20.01
N ASN A 129 -1.03 19.03 21.24
CA ASN A 129 -1.19 17.83 22.06
C ASN A 129 -2.53 17.08 21.83
N LYS A 130 -3.41 17.62 21.02
CA LYS A 130 -4.73 17.03 20.76
C LYS A 130 -4.65 16.05 19.59
N VAL A 131 -4.99 14.79 19.84
CA VAL A 131 -5.20 13.80 18.78
C VAL A 131 -6.55 14.05 18.11
N VAL A 132 -6.60 13.93 16.80
CA VAL A 132 -7.80 14.07 15.97
C VAL A 132 -8.07 12.72 15.32
N GLU A 133 -9.23 12.16 15.56
CA GLU A 133 -9.66 10.93 14.92
C GLU A 133 -10.13 11.23 13.50
N ILE A 134 -9.59 10.49 12.55
CA ILE A 134 -9.98 10.53 11.15
C ILE A 134 -10.27 9.09 10.72
N PRO A 135 -11.48 8.81 10.19
CA PRO A 135 -11.81 7.47 9.69
C PRO A 135 -10.86 7.04 8.59
N GLU A 136 -10.59 5.74 8.49
CA GLU A 136 -9.85 5.19 7.36
C GLU A 136 -10.63 5.39 6.05
N MET A 137 -9.90 5.54 4.95
CA MET A 137 -10.47 5.71 3.61
C MET A 137 -10.09 4.52 2.74
N LYS A 138 -11.07 3.76 2.26
CA LYS A 138 -10.85 2.73 1.24
C LYS A 138 -10.60 3.39 -0.11
N VAL A 139 -9.53 2.98 -0.80
CA VAL A 139 -9.08 3.61 -2.04
C VAL A 139 -8.96 2.64 -3.21
N ALA A 140 -8.82 1.33 -2.96
CA ALA A 140 -8.86 0.32 -3.99
C ALA A 140 -9.34 -1.04 -3.46
N ASP A 141 -9.87 -1.86 -4.36
CA ASP A 141 -10.30 -3.23 -4.09
C ASP A 141 -9.32 -4.22 -4.71
N GLY A 142 -9.04 -5.28 -3.95
CA GLY A 142 -8.45 -6.52 -4.41
C GLY A 142 -7.07 -6.40 -5.03
N VAL A 143 -6.39 -7.54 -5.03
CA VAL A 143 -5.12 -7.74 -5.73
C VAL A 143 -5.33 -8.80 -6.79
N VAL A 144 -5.00 -8.50 -8.04
CA VAL A 144 -5.02 -9.48 -9.13
C VAL A 144 -3.63 -10.08 -9.27
N ALA A 145 -3.49 -11.34 -8.88
CA ALA A 145 -2.27 -12.09 -9.15
C ALA A 145 -2.18 -12.37 -10.67
N THR A 146 -1.06 -12.02 -11.29
CA THR A 146 -0.81 -12.42 -12.68
C THR A 146 -0.61 -13.93 -12.75
N ALA A 147 -1.16 -14.57 -13.78
CA ALA A 147 -1.14 -16.03 -13.95
C ALA A 147 0.26 -16.68 -13.87
N LYS A 148 1.32 -15.93 -14.11
CA LYS A 148 2.71 -16.39 -13.96
C LYS A 148 3.12 -16.67 -12.52
N LEU A 149 2.57 -15.95 -11.53
CA LEU A 149 2.88 -16.16 -10.10
C LEU A 149 2.13 -17.35 -9.52
N ALA A 150 0.90 -17.59 -9.95
CA ALA A 150 0.14 -18.78 -9.54
C ALA A 150 0.86 -20.08 -9.91
N GLN A 151 1.56 -20.12 -11.04
CA GLN A 151 2.34 -21.30 -11.45
C GLN A 151 3.67 -21.45 -10.70
N ALA A 152 4.27 -20.37 -10.21
CA ALA A 152 5.54 -20.44 -9.47
C ALA A 152 5.35 -20.89 -8.01
N GLN A 153 4.17 -20.70 -7.44
CA GLN A 153 3.88 -21.14 -6.07
C GLN A 153 3.46 -22.61 -5.95
N ASP A 154 3.01 -23.24 -7.06
CA ASP A 154 2.68 -24.67 -7.10
C ASP A 154 3.90 -25.58 -7.41
N VAL A 155 5.04 -25.02 -7.73
CA VAL A 155 6.29 -25.77 -7.80
C VAL A 155 6.81 -25.96 -6.38
N LYS A 156 6.19 -26.88 -5.64
CA LYS A 156 6.89 -27.58 -4.56
C LYS A 156 8.21 -28.08 -5.17
N PRO A 157 9.38 -27.79 -4.58
CA PRO A 157 10.60 -28.45 -4.98
C PRO A 157 10.43 -29.94 -4.69
N GLN A 158 9.95 -30.68 -5.68
CA GLN A 158 10.12 -32.14 -5.68
C GLN A 158 11.62 -32.39 -5.87
N VAL A 159 12.35 -32.20 -4.79
CA VAL A 159 13.58 -32.96 -4.61
C VAL A 159 13.11 -34.39 -4.42
N THR A 160 12.97 -35.10 -5.52
CA THR A 160 12.66 -36.52 -5.50
C THR A 160 13.74 -37.18 -4.64
N ALA A 161 13.31 -38.01 -3.68
CA ALA A 161 14.18 -38.76 -2.79
C ALA A 161 15.30 -39.51 -3.57
N ASP A 162 15.04 -39.87 -4.82
CA ASP A 162 16.01 -40.47 -5.76
C ASP A 162 17.20 -39.59 -6.11
N LYS A 163 17.05 -38.25 -6.18
CA LYS A 163 18.19 -37.36 -6.41
C LYS A 163 19.08 -37.23 -5.17
N PHE A 164 18.49 -37.24 -4.00
CA PHE A 164 19.23 -37.23 -2.75
C PHE A 164 19.99 -38.53 -2.53
N GLN A 165 19.38 -39.67 -2.87
CA GLN A 165 20.03 -40.98 -2.77
C GLN A 165 21.23 -41.11 -3.75
N ARG A 166 21.13 -40.59 -4.97
CA ARG A 166 22.26 -40.59 -5.92
C ARG A 166 23.43 -39.74 -5.45
N ILE A 167 23.17 -38.57 -4.88
CA ILE A 167 24.26 -37.70 -4.36
C ILE A 167 24.96 -38.38 -3.17
N ILE A 168 24.22 -39.08 -2.29
CA ILE A 168 24.83 -39.82 -1.16
C ILE A 168 25.69 -40.99 -1.67
N GLN A 169 25.26 -41.73 -2.71
CA GLN A 169 26.04 -42.79 -3.30
C GLN A 169 27.32 -42.29 -3.98
N GLU A 170 27.25 -41.20 -4.73
CA GLU A 170 28.44 -40.61 -5.38
C GLU A 170 29.49 -40.13 -4.36
N VAL A 171 29.05 -39.58 -3.20
CA VAL A 171 29.95 -39.14 -2.15
C VAL A 171 30.59 -40.35 -1.43
N GLN A 172 29.85 -41.44 -1.24
CA GLN A 172 30.40 -42.65 -0.59
C GLN A 172 31.37 -43.41 -1.49
N GLU A 173 31.18 -43.39 -2.81
CA GLU A 173 32.12 -44.02 -3.75
C GLU A 173 33.40 -43.19 -3.96
N ALA A 174 33.38 -41.88 -3.71
CA ALA A 174 34.53 -41.02 -3.80
C ALA A 174 35.50 -41.12 -2.60
N ASP A 175 34.99 -41.59 -1.44
CA ASP A 175 35.78 -41.69 -0.20
C ASP A 175 36.47 -43.06 -0.01
N ILE A 176 36.36 -43.97 -1.01
CA ILE A 176 36.94 -45.36 -0.98
C ILE A 176 38.09 -45.52 -1.98
N ARG A 177 38.61 -44.42 -2.57
CA ARG A 177 39.76 -44.48 -3.48
C ARG A 177 40.99 -43.80 -2.92
#